data_b81dbbcc9760c7d09f56d89dec90a515
#
_entry.id   b81dbbcc9760c7d09f56d89dec90a515
#
_cell.length_a   1.000
_cell.length_b   1.000
_cell.length_c   1.000
_cell.angle_alpha   90.00
_cell.angle_beta   90.00
_cell.angle_gamma   90.00
#
_symmetry.space_group_name_H-M   'P 1'
#
loop_
_entity.id
_entity.type
_entity.pdbx_description
1 polymer ?
#
loop_
_entity_poly.entity_id
_entity_poly.type
_entity_poly.pdbx_seq_one_letter_code
_entity_poly.pdbx_strand_id
1 'polypeptide(L)'
;CFTVIAPEQSNNEQLHNEQSTGYSKEVERLHQLLEQQPYRLASWRTAADDINWRRFFDVNELGALRTERAYVFEAIHEKIFELVEQGIINGLRIDHVDGLANPRAYCRKLRRRTNRIAPKPNEFVIYVEKILAENEQLPRDWLVDGTTGYEFMNQVSLLQHDPLGALQLRGLWQELTHRTANFKEEVLE
;
A
#
# COMPACT_ATOMS: atom_id res chain seq x y z
N CYS A 1 8.37 15.76 -1.43
CA CYS A 1 9.84 16.01 -1.45
C CYS A 1 10.08 17.49 -1.31
N PHE A 2 10.62 17.92 -0.17
CA PHE A 2 11.13 19.28 -0.04
C PHE A 2 12.64 19.22 -0.20
N THR A 3 13.15 19.73 -1.32
CA THR A 3 14.58 19.93 -1.53
C THR A 3 14.92 21.34 -1.07
N VAL A 4 15.69 21.48 0.01
CA VAL A 4 16.29 22.77 0.37
C VAL A 4 17.49 22.97 -0.56
N ILE A 5 17.37 23.89 -1.51
CA ILE A 5 18.48 24.30 -2.37
C ILE A 5 19.27 25.35 -1.62
N ALA A 6 20.53 25.07 -1.29
CA ALA A 6 21.45 26.08 -0.80
C ALA A 6 21.83 27.03 -1.93
N PRO A 7 21.91 28.34 -1.71
CA PRO A 7 22.36 29.29 -2.74
C PRO A 7 23.83 29.07 -3.12
N GLU A 8 24.10 29.21 -4.42
CA GLU A 8 25.47 29.15 -4.97
C GLU A 8 26.38 30.20 -4.34
N GLN A 9 27.59 29.77 -3.98
CA GLN A 9 28.61 30.63 -3.42
C GLN A 9 29.17 31.55 -4.50
N SER A 10 28.92 32.85 -4.38
CA SER A 10 29.68 33.87 -5.10
C SER A 10 30.80 34.41 -4.20
N ASN A 11 32.02 34.38 -4.74
CA ASN A 11 33.24 34.85 -4.08
C ASN A 11 33.17 36.33 -3.69
N ASN A 12 33.11 36.61 -2.38
CA ASN A 12 33.50 37.91 -1.82
C ASN A 12 33.95 37.73 -0.35
N GLU A 13 35.23 37.61 -0.14
CA GLU A 13 35.86 37.26 1.15
C GLU A 13 35.82 38.35 2.25
N GLN A 14 35.25 39.53 2.02
CA GLN A 14 35.22 40.61 3.01
C GLN A 14 33.86 40.92 3.64
N LEU A 15 32.80 40.26 3.22
CA LEU A 15 31.43 40.33 3.83
C LEU A 15 31.11 39.14 4.75
N HIS A 16 32.09 38.26 4.94
CA HIS A 16 31.84 36.92 5.53
C HIS A 16 31.59 36.87 7.03
N ASN A 17 31.95 37.88 7.82
CA ASN A 17 31.90 37.72 9.29
C ASN A 17 30.56 38.12 9.93
N GLU A 18 29.80 39.04 9.35
CA GLU A 18 28.49 39.43 9.91
C GLU A 18 27.32 38.59 9.31
N GLN A 19 27.43 38.19 8.06
CA GLN A 19 26.45 37.31 7.41
C GLN A 19 26.55 35.87 7.91
N SER A 20 27.72 35.36 8.23
CA SER A 20 27.90 34.01 8.78
C SER A 20 27.28 33.84 10.18
N THR A 21 27.35 34.89 11.01
CA THR A 21 26.70 34.86 12.34
C THR A 21 25.17 34.98 12.27
N GLY A 22 24.64 35.74 11.32
CA GLY A 22 23.19 35.83 11.07
C GLY A 22 22.61 34.51 10.54
N TYR A 23 23.27 33.93 9.53
CA TYR A 23 22.90 32.65 8.94
C TYR A 23 22.93 31.51 9.98
N SER A 24 23.96 31.47 10.82
CA SER A 24 24.06 30.48 11.90
C SER A 24 22.91 30.57 12.90
N LYS A 25 22.49 31.78 13.29
CA LYS A 25 21.35 31.99 14.21
C LYS A 25 20.01 31.61 13.58
N GLU A 26 19.82 31.87 12.30
CA GLU A 26 18.59 31.47 11.59
C GLU A 26 18.50 29.96 11.42
N VAL A 27 19.60 29.29 11.07
CA VAL A 27 19.68 27.83 10.98
C VAL A 27 19.39 27.19 12.35
N GLU A 28 19.95 27.75 13.42
CA GLU A 28 19.69 27.25 14.78
C GLU A 28 18.23 27.44 15.20
N ARG A 29 17.60 28.57 14.88
CA ARG A 29 16.17 28.79 15.09
C ARG A 29 15.30 27.81 14.30
N LEU A 30 15.66 27.56 13.03
CA LEU A 30 14.95 26.59 12.21
C LEU A 30 15.12 25.18 12.77
N HIS A 31 16.31 24.81 13.21
CA HIS A 31 16.56 23.53 13.86
C HIS A 31 15.71 23.36 15.12
N GLN A 32 15.68 24.36 16.00
CA GLN A 32 14.84 24.35 17.20
C GLN A 32 13.35 24.24 16.86
N LEU A 33 12.88 24.92 15.80
CA LEU A 33 11.51 24.81 15.33
C LEU A 33 11.19 23.39 14.83
N LEU A 34 12.10 22.78 14.07
CA LEU A 34 11.93 21.42 13.56
C LEU A 34 11.94 20.37 14.67
N GLU A 35 12.77 20.54 15.70
CA GLU A 35 12.81 19.62 16.85
C GLU A 35 11.50 19.68 17.71
N GLN A 36 10.73 20.75 17.61
CA GLN A 36 9.43 20.88 18.28
C GLN A 36 8.27 20.27 17.47
N GLN A 37 8.52 19.84 16.23
CA GLN A 37 7.47 19.27 15.40
C GLN A 37 7.18 17.81 15.75
N PRO A 38 5.95 17.32 15.54
CA PRO A 38 5.61 15.91 15.72
C PRO A 38 6.11 15.02 14.57
N TYR A 39 6.99 15.52 13.74
CA TYR A 39 7.63 14.79 12.63
C TYR A 39 9.11 15.15 12.56
N ARG A 40 9.91 14.28 11.94
CA ARG A 40 11.33 14.50 11.70
C ARG A 40 11.60 14.53 10.19
N LEU A 41 12.34 15.53 9.73
CA LEU A 41 12.85 15.55 8.37
C LEU A 41 14.08 14.63 8.30
N ALA A 42 14.07 13.72 7.36
CA ALA A 42 15.16 12.77 7.10
C ALA A 42 15.48 12.69 5.61
N SER A 43 16.66 12.17 5.29
CA SER A 43 17.00 11.89 3.90
C SER A 43 16.08 10.83 3.31
N TRP A 44 15.68 10.97 2.06
CA TRP A 44 14.90 9.95 1.36
C TRP A 44 15.60 8.57 1.31
N ARG A 45 16.94 8.56 1.42
CA ARG A 45 17.75 7.34 1.43
C ARG A 45 17.53 6.48 2.68
N THR A 46 17.11 7.08 3.79
CA THR A 46 16.81 6.35 5.03
C THR A 46 15.35 5.91 5.09
N ALA A 47 14.58 6.12 4.02
CA ALA A 47 13.14 5.86 4.00
C ALA A 47 12.78 4.41 4.34
N ALA A 48 13.59 3.43 3.92
CA ALA A 48 13.33 2.03 4.20
C ALA A 48 13.32 1.72 5.71
N ASP A 49 14.19 2.40 6.47
CA ASP A 49 14.40 2.15 7.91
C ASP A 49 13.61 3.14 8.80
N ASP A 50 13.47 4.39 8.37
CA ASP A 50 12.97 5.49 9.21
C ASP A 50 11.49 5.84 9.00
N ILE A 51 10.88 5.42 7.87
CA ILE A 51 9.46 5.72 7.62
C ILE A 51 8.57 5.04 8.65
N ASN A 52 7.79 5.83 9.37
CA ASN A 52 6.85 5.37 10.39
C ASN A 52 5.38 5.66 10.06
N TRP A 53 5.07 5.98 8.81
CA TRP A 53 3.70 6.06 8.32
C TRP A 53 3.41 4.97 7.31
N ARG A 54 2.15 4.59 7.19
CA ARG A 54 1.69 3.60 6.23
C ARG A 54 1.67 4.20 4.82
N ARG A 55 2.24 3.49 3.87
CA ARG A 55 2.27 3.84 2.45
C ARG A 55 1.38 2.87 1.66
N PHE A 56 1.05 3.26 0.43
CA PHE A 56 0.54 2.34 -0.58
C PHE A 56 1.74 1.68 -1.26
N PHE A 57 1.97 0.40 -1.02
CA PHE A 57 3.21 -0.31 -1.35
C PHE A 57 4.45 0.46 -0.83
N ASP A 58 5.48 0.63 -1.66
CA ASP A 58 6.68 1.41 -1.35
C ASP A 58 6.68 2.83 -1.95
N VAL A 59 5.49 3.33 -2.34
CA VAL A 59 5.35 4.66 -2.94
C VAL A 59 5.37 5.72 -1.84
N ASN A 60 6.47 6.47 -1.73
CA ASN A 60 6.67 7.46 -0.68
C ASN A 60 5.71 8.67 -0.77
N GLU A 61 5.19 8.96 -1.95
CA GLU A 61 4.26 10.06 -2.21
C GLU A 61 2.82 9.73 -1.84
N LEU A 62 2.51 8.46 -1.56
CA LEU A 62 1.18 7.99 -1.25
C LEU A 62 1.06 7.55 0.21
N GLY A 63 0.52 8.43 1.05
CA GLY A 63 0.18 8.11 2.43
C GLY A 63 -1.17 7.40 2.54
N ALA A 64 -1.26 6.35 3.35
CA ALA A 64 -2.51 5.67 3.62
C ALA A 64 -3.35 6.44 4.66
N LEU A 65 -4.66 6.48 4.44
CA LEU A 65 -5.60 7.12 5.35
C LEU A 65 -5.89 6.24 6.58
N ARG A 66 -6.14 6.89 7.70
CA ARG A 66 -6.48 6.21 8.97
C ARG A 66 -7.95 5.78 8.99
N THR A 67 -8.29 4.79 8.16
CA THR A 67 -9.66 4.29 8.00
C THR A 67 -10.24 3.63 9.26
N GLU A 68 -9.40 3.28 10.23
CA GLU A 68 -9.84 2.83 11.56
C GLU A 68 -10.57 3.93 12.34
N ARG A 69 -10.30 5.21 12.06
CA ARG A 69 -11.03 6.34 12.62
C ARG A 69 -12.42 6.44 11.99
N ALA A 70 -13.45 6.53 12.84
CA ALA A 70 -14.84 6.50 12.37
C ALA A 70 -15.15 7.66 11.38
N TYR A 71 -14.72 8.86 11.69
CA TYR A 71 -14.97 10.03 10.85
C TYR A 71 -14.25 9.96 9.51
N VAL A 72 -13.02 9.40 9.47
CA VAL A 72 -12.27 9.19 8.22
C VAL A 72 -13.00 8.16 7.36
N PHE A 73 -13.41 7.05 7.96
CA PHE A 73 -14.16 6.01 7.27
C PHE A 73 -15.44 6.55 6.63
N GLU A 74 -16.27 7.28 7.38
CA GLU A 74 -17.52 7.85 6.84
C GLU A 74 -17.22 8.87 5.73
N ALA A 75 -16.23 9.76 5.93
CA ALA A 75 -15.90 10.79 4.94
C ALA A 75 -15.42 10.22 3.59
N ILE A 76 -14.55 9.20 3.59
CA ILE A 76 -14.04 8.61 2.34
C ILE A 76 -15.08 7.75 1.62
N HIS A 77 -16.11 7.27 2.34
CA HIS A 77 -17.17 6.45 1.76
C HIS A 77 -18.48 7.22 1.52
N GLU A 78 -18.54 8.49 1.87
CA GLU A 78 -19.77 9.30 1.82
C GLU A 78 -20.51 9.15 0.49
N LYS A 79 -19.81 9.41 -0.62
CA LYS A 79 -20.42 9.30 -1.96
C LYS A 79 -20.81 7.87 -2.33
N ILE A 80 -20.01 6.91 -1.92
CA ILE A 80 -20.30 5.49 -2.18
C ILE A 80 -21.55 5.07 -1.42
N PHE A 81 -21.66 5.44 -0.15
CA PHE A 81 -22.83 5.12 0.67
C PHE A 81 -24.10 5.77 0.13
N GLU A 82 -24.03 7.00 -0.37
CA GLU A 82 -25.16 7.64 -1.07
C GLU A 82 -25.63 6.81 -2.27
N LEU A 83 -24.70 6.34 -3.12
CA LEU A 83 -25.03 5.51 -4.29
C LEU A 83 -25.59 4.15 -3.92
N VAL A 84 -25.12 3.56 -2.82
CA VAL A 84 -25.67 2.31 -2.26
C VAL A 84 -27.09 2.52 -1.77
N GLU A 85 -27.34 3.59 -1.01
CA GLU A 85 -28.66 3.92 -0.46
C GLU A 85 -29.71 4.18 -1.55
N GLN A 86 -29.30 4.83 -2.64
CA GLN A 86 -30.11 5.05 -3.82
C GLN A 86 -30.33 3.78 -4.67
N GLY A 87 -29.66 2.67 -4.35
CA GLY A 87 -29.72 1.42 -5.11
C GLY A 87 -29.06 1.49 -6.49
N ILE A 88 -28.23 2.48 -6.73
CA ILE A 88 -27.50 2.64 -8.01
C ILE A 88 -26.39 1.59 -8.11
N ILE A 89 -25.73 1.26 -6.99
CA ILE A 89 -24.75 0.19 -6.90
C ILE A 89 -25.23 -0.87 -5.91
N ASN A 90 -24.99 -2.14 -6.24
CA ASN A 90 -25.44 -3.31 -5.48
C ASN A 90 -24.27 -4.18 -4.98
N GLY A 91 -23.04 -3.68 -5.10
CA GLY A 91 -21.84 -4.36 -4.60
C GLY A 91 -20.62 -3.47 -4.61
N LEU A 92 -19.58 -3.90 -3.90
CA LEU A 92 -18.30 -3.20 -3.79
C LEU A 92 -17.13 -4.14 -4.06
N ARG A 93 -16.12 -3.64 -4.74
CA ARG A 93 -14.77 -4.21 -4.77
C ARG A 93 -13.85 -3.32 -3.96
N ILE A 94 -13.21 -3.89 -2.96
CA ILE A 94 -12.25 -3.18 -2.11
C ILE A 94 -10.84 -3.52 -2.56
N ASP A 95 -10.16 -2.52 -3.06
CA ASP A 95 -8.79 -2.60 -3.53
C ASP A 95 -7.82 -2.65 -2.35
N HIS A 96 -6.74 -3.42 -2.50
CA HIS A 96 -5.59 -3.48 -1.60
C HIS A 96 -5.96 -3.55 -0.11
N VAL A 97 -6.89 -4.42 0.25
CA VAL A 97 -7.39 -4.54 1.63
C VAL A 97 -6.28 -4.91 2.63
N ASP A 98 -5.25 -5.63 2.20
CA ASP A 98 -4.10 -6.01 3.03
C ASP A 98 -3.25 -4.80 3.46
N GLY A 99 -3.33 -3.68 2.74
CA GLY A 99 -2.68 -2.42 3.11
C GLY A 99 -3.29 -1.71 4.32
N LEU A 100 -4.44 -2.15 4.82
CA LEU A 100 -5.12 -1.53 5.95
C LEU A 100 -4.51 -1.94 7.29
N ALA A 101 -4.66 -1.08 8.32
CA ALA A 101 -4.19 -1.38 9.68
C ALA A 101 -4.88 -2.61 10.28
N ASN A 102 -6.17 -2.78 9.98
CA ASN A 102 -6.97 -3.92 10.42
C ASN A 102 -8.03 -4.26 9.35
N PRO A 103 -7.67 -5.09 8.36
CA PRO A 103 -8.57 -5.48 7.26
C PRO A 103 -9.88 -6.08 7.75
N ARG A 104 -9.82 -6.97 8.74
CA ARG A 104 -10.98 -7.62 9.35
C ARG A 104 -11.97 -6.60 9.93
N ALA A 105 -11.48 -5.66 10.73
CA ALA A 105 -12.34 -4.66 11.35
C ALA A 105 -12.97 -3.74 10.31
N TYR A 106 -12.21 -3.37 9.27
CA TYR A 106 -12.69 -2.56 8.15
C TYR A 106 -13.81 -3.30 7.38
N CYS A 107 -13.60 -4.53 6.95
CA CYS A 107 -14.59 -5.31 6.19
C CYS A 107 -15.89 -5.50 6.99
N ARG A 108 -15.78 -5.84 8.28
CA ARG A 108 -16.95 -5.96 9.18
C ARG A 108 -17.70 -4.64 9.38
N LYS A 109 -16.97 -3.53 9.46
CA LYS A 109 -17.57 -2.19 9.57
C LYS A 109 -18.29 -1.82 8.27
N LEU A 110 -17.67 -2.08 7.11
CA LEU A 110 -18.23 -1.86 5.80
C LEU A 110 -19.52 -2.68 5.61
N ARG A 111 -19.48 -3.99 5.88
CA ARG A 111 -20.66 -4.86 5.80
C ARG A 111 -21.81 -4.36 6.68
N ARG A 112 -21.53 -4.00 7.92
CA ARG A 112 -22.58 -3.46 8.81
C ARG A 112 -23.17 -2.15 8.30
N ARG A 113 -22.34 -1.30 7.69
CA ARG A 113 -22.79 -0.01 7.16
C ARG A 113 -23.66 -0.22 5.90
N THR A 114 -23.21 -1.05 4.95
CA THR A 114 -23.96 -1.35 3.74
C THR A 114 -25.27 -2.08 4.03
N ASN A 115 -25.31 -3.03 4.96
CA ASN A 115 -26.53 -3.72 5.35
C ASN A 115 -27.62 -2.80 5.94
N ARG A 116 -27.23 -1.62 6.44
CA ARG A 116 -28.20 -0.65 6.99
C ARG A 116 -28.81 0.24 5.92
N ILE A 117 -28.11 0.46 4.81
CA ILE A 117 -28.49 1.47 3.80
C ILE A 117 -28.89 0.84 2.47
N ALA A 118 -28.39 -0.35 2.14
CA ALA A 118 -28.73 -1.00 0.88
C ALA A 118 -30.23 -1.37 0.84
N PRO A 119 -30.95 -1.06 -0.26
CA PRO A 119 -32.35 -1.45 -0.41
C PRO A 119 -32.58 -2.96 -0.32
N LYS A 120 -31.57 -3.73 -0.75
CA LYS A 120 -31.57 -5.21 -0.72
C LYS A 120 -30.26 -5.71 -0.08
N PRO A 121 -30.13 -5.66 1.25
CA PRO A 121 -28.89 -5.98 1.92
C PRO A 121 -28.42 -7.43 1.71
N ASN A 122 -29.33 -8.38 1.53
CA ASN A 122 -29.02 -9.79 1.29
C ASN A 122 -28.48 -10.07 -0.13
N GLU A 123 -28.71 -9.16 -1.08
CA GLU A 123 -28.20 -9.25 -2.45
C GLU A 123 -26.93 -8.40 -2.63
N PHE A 124 -26.53 -7.62 -1.61
CA PHE A 124 -25.38 -6.73 -1.69
C PHE A 124 -24.07 -7.50 -1.48
N VAL A 125 -23.20 -7.48 -2.48
CA VAL A 125 -21.94 -8.23 -2.47
C VAL A 125 -20.73 -7.33 -2.15
N ILE A 126 -19.76 -7.89 -1.41
CA ILE A 126 -18.47 -7.24 -1.14
C ILE A 126 -17.36 -8.22 -1.51
N TYR A 127 -16.58 -7.86 -2.53
CA TYR A 127 -15.37 -8.57 -2.90
C TYR A 127 -14.15 -7.78 -2.44
N VAL A 128 -13.10 -8.48 -2.03
CA VAL A 128 -11.84 -7.87 -1.61
C VAL A 128 -10.72 -8.28 -2.54
N GLU A 129 -9.88 -7.33 -2.89
CA GLU A 129 -8.62 -7.64 -3.54
C GLU A 129 -7.66 -8.17 -2.48
N LYS A 130 -7.51 -9.48 -2.49
CA LYS A 130 -6.58 -10.21 -1.66
C LYS A 130 -6.04 -11.39 -2.45
N ILE A 131 -4.72 -11.49 -2.55
CA ILE A 131 -4.07 -12.62 -3.16
C ILE A 131 -3.84 -13.66 -2.06
N LEU A 132 -4.56 -14.77 -2.15
CA LEU A 132 -4.43 -15.86 -1.20
C LEU A 132 -3.15 -16.67 -1.49
N ALA A 133 -2.40 -16.99 -0.44
CA ALA A 133 -1.31 -17.95 -0.52
C ALA A 133 -1.83 -19.37 -0.76
N GLU A 134 -0.96 -20.31 -1.13
CA GLU A 134 -1.32 -21.67 -1.57
C GLU A 134 -2.28 -22.41 -0.61
N ASN A 135 -2.11 -22.22 0.70
CA ASN A 135 -2.95 -22.86 1.72
C ASN A 135 -3.78 -21.86 2.54
N GLU A 136 -3.84 -20.62 2.10
CA GLU A 136 -4.61 -19.57 2.77
C GLU A 136 -6.07 -19.61 2.34
N GLN A 137 -6.96 -19.41 3.30
CA GLN A 137 -8.39 -19.25 3.06
C GLN A 137 -8.84 -17.85 3.48
N LEU A 138 -9.77 -17.29 2.73
CA LEU A 138 -10.40 -16.03 3.11
C LEU A 138 -11.17 -16.22 4.43
N PRO A 139 -10.84 -15.46 5.49
CA PRO A 139 -11.47 -15.65 6.78
C PRO A 139 -12.99 -15.34 6.73
N ARG A 140 -13.82 -16.28 7.09
CA ARG A 140 -15.28 -16.12 7.07
C ARG A 140 -15.80 -14.98 7.94
N ASP A 141 -15.06 -14.65 8.97
CA ASP A 141 -15.43 -13.58 9.91
C ASP A 141 -15.10 -12.17 9.42
N TRP A 142 -14.53 -12.02 8.22
CA TRP A 142 -14.43 -10.74 7.54
C TRP A 142 -15.78 -10.28 7.00
N LEU A 143 -16.76 -11.18 6.84
CA LEU A 143 -18.09 -10.92 6.34
C LEU A 143 -18.11 -10.33 4.91
N VAL A 144 -17.22 -10.81 4.08
CA VAL A 144 -17.15 -10.52 2.64
C VAL A 144 -17.56 -11.75 1.84
N ASP A 145 -17.91 -11.57 0.58
CA ASP A 145 -18.47 -12.64 -0.26
C ASP A 145 -17.41 -13.39 -1.06
N GLY A 146 -16.22 -12.83 -1.18
CA GLY A 146 -15.11 -13.47 -1.89
C GLY A 146 -13.95 -12.53 -2.14
N THR A 147 -13.00 -13.05 -2.90
CA THR A 147 -11.85 -12.31 -3.44
C THR A 147 -12.12 -11.83 -4.87
N THR A 148 -11.18 -11.08 -5.45
CA THR A 148 -11.21 -10.69 -6.87
C THR A 148 -10.80 -11.81 -7.83
N GLY A 149 -10.52 -13.04 -7.32
CA GLY A 149 -10.37 -14.26 -8.11
C GLY A 149 -8.96 -14.50 -8.66
N TYR A 150 -7.90 -14.06 -8.01
CA TYR A 150 -6.52 -14.41 -8.39
C TYR A 150 -6.30 -15.92 -8.39
N GLU A 151 -6.88 -16.64 -7.42
CA GLU A 151 -6.87 -18.10 -7.36
C GLU A 151 -7.60 -18.74 -8.55
N PHE A 152 -8.70 -18.16 -9.01
CA PHE A 152 -9.42 -18.60 -10.19
C PHE A 152 -8.58 -18.39 -11.47
N MET A 153 -7.92 -17.23 -11.59
CA MET A 153 -7.00 -16.94 -12.69
C MET A 153 -5.91 -18.02 -12.79
N ASN A 154 -5.32 -18.40 -11.65
CA ASN A 154 -4.32 -19.47 -11.61
C ASN A 154 -4.90 -20.82 -12.08
N GLN A 155 -6.11 -21.17 -11.65
CA GLN A 155 -6.78 -22.40 -12.06
C GLN A 155 -7.07 -22.43 -13.57
N VAL A 156 -7.55 -21.33 -14.13
CA VAL A 156 -7.77 -21.19 -15.58
C VAL A 156 -6.47 -21.29 -16.35
N SER A 157 -5.40 -20.68 -15.87
CA SER A 157 -4.06 -20.79 -16.49
C SER A 157 -3.56 -22.23 -16.48
N LEU A 158 -3.79 -22.98 -15.41
CA LEU A 158 -3.37 -24.39 -15.32
C LEU A 158 -4.05 -25.28 -16.37
N LEU A 159 -5.25 -24.95 -16.85
CA LEU A 159 -5.90 -25.71 -17.92
C LEU A 159 -5.11 -25.69 -19.24
N GLN A 160 -4.24 -24.70 -19.42
CA GLN A 160 -3.41 -24.55 -20.62
C GLN A 160 -2.04 -25.24 -20.50
N HIS A 161 -1.75 -25.87 -19.35
CA HIS A 161 -0.46 -26.48 -19.06
C HIS A 161 -0.60 -27.98 -18.86
N ASP A 162 0.11 -28.76 -19.69
CA ASP A 162 0.23 -30.19 -19.45
C ASP A 162 1.33 -30.45 -18.40
N PRO A 163 0.98 -31.01 -17.24
CA PRO A 163 1.98 -31.29 -16.20
C PRO A 163 3.06 -32.27 -16.62
N LEU A 164 2.81 -33.12 -17.64
CA LEU A 164 3.82 -34.03 -18.19
C LEU A 164 4.96 -33.29 -18.91
N GLY A 165 4.71 -32.08 -19.40
CA GLY A 165 5.74 -31.23 -20.01
C GLY A 165 6.73 -30.60 -19.02
N ALA A 166 6.43 -30.57 -17.71
CA ALA A 166 7.23 -29.88 -16.72
C ALA A 166 8.69 -30.39 -16.64
N LEU A 167 8.90 -31.70 -16.74
CA LEU A 167 10.26 -32.27 -16.68
C LEU A 167 11.09 -31.88 -17.91
N GLN A 168 10.48 -31.88 -19.08
CA GLN A 168 11.15 -31.51 -20.34
C GLN A 168 11.53 -30.02 -20.32
N LEU A 169 10.63 -29.16 -19.87
CA LEU A 169 10.89 -27.70 -19.73
C LEU A 169 11.99 -27.39 -18.72
N ARG A 170 12.04 -28.12 -17.60
CA ARG A 170 13.12 -27.97 -16.62
C ARG A 170 14.47 -28.40 -17.18
N GLY A 171 14.49 -29.51 -17.92
CA GLY A 171 15.71 -29.98 -18.61
C GLY A 171 16.21 -28.97 -19.63
N LEU A 172 15.33 -28.43 -20.45
CA LEU A 172 15.65 -27.38 -21.43
C LEU A 172 16.16 -26.10 -20.74
N TRP A 173 15.54 -25.69 -19.64
CA TRP A 173 16.00 -24.55 -18.84
C TRP A 173 17.45 -24.75 -18.38
N GLN A 174 17.77 -25.91 -17.79
CA GLN A 174 19.10 -26.21 -17.28
C GLN A 174 20.14 -26.25 -18.43
N GLU A 175 19.76 -26.83 -19.59
CA GLU A 175 20.63 -26.88 -20.76
C GLU A 175 20.96 -25.49 -21.31
N LEU A 176 19.96 -24.62 -21.44
CA LEU A 176 20.13 -23.29 -22.02
C LEU A 176 20.80 -22.28 -21.08
N THR A 177 20.52 -22.39 -19.79
CA THR A 177 20.97 -21.37 -18.82
C THR A 177 22.15 -21.79 -17.98
N HIS A 178 22.44 -23.10 -17.92
CA HIS A 178 23.39 -23.72 -16.98
C HIS A 178 23.09 -23.43 -15.51
N ARG A 179 21.82 -23.11 -15.19
CA ARG A 179 21.34 -22.77 -13.85
C ARG A 179 20.45 -23.88 -13.28
N THR A 180 20.22 -23.85 -11.97
CA THR A 180 19.32 -24.81 -11.32
C THR A 180 17.88 -24.65 -11.82
N ALA A 181 17.14 -25.76 -11.87
CA ALA A 181 15.69 -25.73 -12.11
C ALA A 181 14.90 -25.64 -10.79
N ASN A 182 15.58 -25.53 -9.67
CA ASN A 182 14.94 -25.35 -8.37
C ASN A 182 14.77 -23.86 -8.07
N PHE A 183 13.53 -23.38 -8.13
CA PHE A 183 13.21 -21.97 -7.93
C PHE A 183 13.72 -21.42 -6.60
N LYS A 184 13.69 -22.21 -5.51
CA LYS A 184 14.17 -21.75 -4.19
C LYS A 184 15.69 -21.54 -4.15
N GLU A 185 16.43 -22.36 -4.85
CA GLU A 185 17.88 -22.18 -4.98
C GLU A 185 18.19 -20.99 -5.86
N GLU A 186 17.45 -20.85 -6.98
CA GLU A 186 17.61 -19.75 -7.92
C GLU A 186 17.38 -18.36 -7.30
N VAL A 187 16.47 -18.23 -6.35
CA VAL A 187 16.18 -16.96 -5.66
C VAL A 187 17.23 -16.60 -4.61
N LEU A 188 18.04 -17.58 -4.14
CA LEU A 188 19.06 -17.35 -3.13
C LEU A 188 20.46 -17.01 -3.73
N GLU A 189 20.62 -17.12 -5.03
CA GLU A 189 21.80 -16.64 -5.77
C GLU A 189 21.65 -15.18 -6.23
#